data_c0e5ad93e17110ae2fcdb167eb38a64b
#
_entry.id   c0e5ad93e17110ae2fcdb167eb38a64b
#
_cell.length_a   1.000
_cell.length_b   1.000
_cell.length_c   1.000
_cell.angle_alpha   90.00
_cell.angle_beta   90.00
_cell.angle_gamma   90.00
#
_symmetry.space_group_name_H-M   'P 1'
#
loop_
_entity.id
_entity.type
_entity.pdbx_description
1 polymer ?
#
loop_
_entity_poly.entity_id
_entity_poly.type
_entity_poly.pdbx_seq_one_letter_code
_entity_poly.pdbx_strand_id
1 'polypeptide(L)'
;NILGWDSVINLTELRDKCESYGITPVFITPTPLNPELIRKVKFIESPPYDWKEQRAYICDWMKQQKNCIDISEALSDSNGNLKAELATDGLHPDAEGKKIIGQAVEDWLNNYLTGGNTGE
;
A
#
# COMPACT_ATOMS: atom_id res chain seq x y z
N ASN A 1 7.99 -13.65 8.71
CA ASN A 1 7.71 -12.24 8.89
C ASN A 1 8.87 -11.39 8.49
N ILE A 2 8.64 -10.49 7.57
CA ILE A 2 9.65 -9.55 7.13
C ILE A 2 9.40 -8.24 7.85
N LEU A 3 10.44 -7.73 8.51
CA LEU A 3 10.32 -6.45 9.20
C LEU A 3 10.22 -5.32 8.18
N GLY A 4 9.61 -4.21 8.58
CA GLY A 4 9.43 -3.08 7.69
C GLY A 4 10.74 -2.57 7.12
N TRP A 5 11.79 -2.51 7.92
CA TRP A 5 13.06 -1.99 7.43
C TRP A 5 13.74 -2.97 6.45
N ASP A 6 13.52 -4.27 6.60
CA ASP A 6 13.98 -5.25 5.62
C ASP A 6 13.28 -5.03 4.29
N SER A 7 11.97 -4.76 4.36
CA SER A 7 11.20 -4.45 3.15
C SER A 7 11.73 -3.20 2.47
N VAL A 8 12.07 -2.17 3.23
CA VAL A 8 12.61 -0.94 2.67
C VAL A 8 13.96 -1.18 2.00
N ILE A 9 14.81 -2.04 2.59
CA ILE A 9 16.08 -2.39 1.94
C ILE A 9 15.81 -3.05 0.58
N ASN A 10 14.88 -4.00 0.55
CA ASN A 10 14.54 -4.70 -0.68
C ASN A 10 13.92 -3.77 -1.71
N LEU A 11 13.04 -2.87 -1.27
CA LEU A 11 12.40 -1.91 -2.18
C LEU A 11 13.41 -0.90 -2.72
N THR A 12 14.38 -0.51 -1.90
CA THR A 12 15.44 0.38 -2.35
C THR A 12 16.27 -0.27 -3.45
N GLU A 13 16.60 -1.55 -3.29
CA GLU A 13 17.33 -2.28 -4.32
C GLU A 13 16.52 -2.40 -5.61
N LEU A 14 15.22 -2.67 -5.49
CA LEU A 14 14.34 -2.74 -6.64
C LEU A 14 14.26 -1.40 -7.36
N ARG A 15 14.10 -0.32 -6.60
CA ARG A 15 14.06 1.03 -7.15
C ARG A 15 15.33 1.32 -7.95
N ASP A 16 16.47 1.06 -7.32
CA ASP A 16 17.75 1.35 -7.95
C ASP A 16 17.94 0.52 -9.21
N LYS A 17 17.50 -0.72 -9.19
CA LYS A 17 17.61 -1.60 -10.36
C LYS A 17 16.72 -1.11 -11.49
N CYS A 18 15.48 -0.70 -11.18
CA CYS A 18 14.59 -0.13 -12.19
C CYS A 18 15.23 1.09 -12.83
N GLU A 19 15.73 2.00 -12.00
CA GLU A 19 16.32 3.23 -12.51
C GLU A 19 17.57 2.97 -13.35
N SER A 20 18.33 1.95 -12.98
CA SER A 20 19.54 1.62 -13.75
C SER A 20 19.20 1.11 -15.16
N TYR A 21 17.96 0.62 -15.36
CA TYR A 21 17.52 0.18 -16.68
C TYR A 21 16.62 1.21 -17.36
N GLY A 22 16.53 2.41 -16.83
CA GLY A 22 15.68 3.45 -17.40
C GLY A 22 14.19 3.25 -17.15
N ILE A 23 13.84 2.42 -16.17
CA ILE A 23 12.45 2.15 -15.83
C ILE A 23 12.07 3.03 -14.64
N THR A 24 10.92 3.70 -14.73
CA THR A 24 10.43 4.56 -13.67
C THR A 24 9.63 3.73 -12.67
N PRO A 25 10.12 3.56 -11.44
CA PRO A 25 9.35 2.83 -10.44
C PRO A 25 8.26 3.71 -9.84
N VAL A 26 7.10 3.12 -9.61
CA VAL A 26 5.97 3.78 -8.94
C VAL A 26 5.56 2.89 -7.78
N PHE A 27 5.53 3.46 -6.58
CA PHE A 27 5.18 2.68 -5.41
C PHE A 27 3.73 2.90 -5.03
N ILE A 28 3.03 1.82 -4.69
CA ILE A 28 1.67 1.89 -4.18
C ILE A 28 1.73 1.41 -2.75
N THR A 29 1.24 2.20 -1.80
CA THR A 29 1.30 1.80 -0.40
C THR A 29 0.51 0.50 -0.19
N PRO A 30 0.99 -0.38 0.71
CA PRO A 30 0.28 -1.64 0.95
C PRO A 30 -1.08 -1.40 1.59
N THR A 31 -2.00 -2.32 1.36
CA THR A 31 -3.33 -2.23 1.96
C THR A 31 -3.24 -2.41 3.47
N PRO A 32 -4.07 -1.72 4.24
CA PRO A 32 -4.13 -1.99 5.67
C PRO A 32 -4.82 -3.34 5.93
N LEU A 33 -4.73 -3.82 7.14
CA LEU A 33 -5.35 -5.08 7.55
C LEU A 33 -6.54 -4.81 8.45
N ASN A 34 -7.40 -5.80 8.59
CA ASN A 34 -8.46 -5.78 9.59
C ASN A 34 -8.31 -7.02 10.46
N PRO A 35 -7.60 -6.92 11.60
CA PRO A 35 -7.32 -8.09 12.43
C PRO A 35 -8.55 -8.79 12.96
N GLU A 36 -9.63 -8.04 13.19
CA GLU A 36 -10.85 -8.62 13.70
C GLU A 36 -11.46 -9.58 12.70
N LEU A 37 -11.47 -9.19 11.43
CA LEU A 37 -11.96 -10.08 10.38
C LEU A 37 -11.01 -11.23 10.12
N ILE A 38 -9.70 -10.99 10.16
CA ILE A 38 -8.71 -12.04 9.98
C ILE A 38 -8.92 -13.16 10.98
N ARG A 39 -9.21 -12.81 12.24
CA ARG A 39 -9.41 -13.81 13.29
C ARG A 39 -10.60 -14.74 13.02
N LYS A 40 -11.52 -14.33 12.15
CA LYS A 40 -12.67 -15.15 11.82
C LYS A 40 -12.36 -16.15 10.70
N VAL A 41 -11.20 -16.02 10.04
CA VAL A 41 -10.85 -16.89 8.94
C VAL A 41 -9.92 -17.98 9.46
N LYS A 42 -10.33 -19.23 9.26
CA LYS A 42 -9.73 -20.37 9.93
C LYS A 42 -8.26 -20.60 9.58
N PHE A 43 -7.85 -20.30 8.37
CA PHE A 43 -6.51 -20.66 7.91
C PHE A 43 -5.56 -19.47 7.73
N ILE A 44 -5.96 -18.30 8.20
CA ILE A 44 -5.09 -17.13 8.11
C ILE A 44 -4.57 -16.84 9.51
N GLU A 45 -3.26 -16.73 9.63
CA GLU A 45 -2.66 -16.40 10.91
C GLU A 45 -2.92 -14.95 11.28
N SER A 46 -3.05 -14.68 12.58
CA SER A 46 -3.19 -13.32 13.05
C SER A 46 -1.91 -12.54 12.70
N PRO A 47 -2.05 -11.27 12.34
CA PRO A 47 -0.86 -10.47 12.07
C PRO A 47 -0.08 -10.22 13.35
N PRO A 48 1.22 -9.91 13.24
CA PRO A 48 2.02 -9.56 14.41
C PRO A 48 1.40 -8.35 15.13
N TYR A 49 1.63 -8.27 16.43
CA TYR A 49 1.03 -7.19 17.21
C TYR A 49 1.46 -5.80 16.75
N ASP A 50 2.64 -5.69 16.13
CA ASP A 50 3.19 -4.42 15.68
C ASP A 50 3.00 -4.17 14.18
N TRP A 51 2.03 -4.82 13.56
CA TRP A 51 1.87 -4.73 12.11
C TRP A 51 1.64 -3.28 11.63
N LYS A 52 0.96 -2.47 12.43
CA LYS A 52 0.73 -1.08 12.04
C LYS A 52 2.02 -0.28 11.99
N GLU A 53 2.90 -0.52 12.96
CA GLU A 53 4.19 0.17 12.98
C GLU A 53 5.06 -0.26 11.82
N GLN A 54 5.09 -1.56 11.52
CA GLN A 54 5.86 -2.07 10.39
C GLN A 54 5.32 -1.52 9.07
N ARG A 55 4.00 -1.48 8.94
CA ARG A 55 3.37 -0.93 7.75
C ARG A 55 3.66 0.57 7.62
N ALA A 56 3.56 1.30 8.73
CA ALA A 56 3.83 2.74 8.72
C ALA A 56 5.26 3.04 8.27
N TYR A 57 6.21 2.23 8.70
CA TYR A 57 7.60 2.40 8.30
C TYR A 57 7.76 2.27 6.78
N ILE A 58 7.12 1.27 6.19
CA ILE A 58 7.15 1.05 4.74
C ILE A 58 6.43 2.19 4.01
N CYS A 59 5.26 2.58 4.49
CA CYS A 59 4.49 3.64 3.86
C CYS A 59 5.22 4.97 3.91
N ASP A 60 5.87 5.28 5.02
CA ASP A 60 6.62 6.53 5.16
C ASP A 60 7.77 6.59 4.17
N TRP A 61 8.46 5.46 3.98
CA TRP A 61 9.53 5.40 3.00
C TRP A 61 8.97 5.58 1.58
N MET A 62 7.85 4.90 1.27
CA MET A 62 7.24 5.00 -0.06
C MET A 62 6.79 6.41 -0.38
N LYS A 63 6.22 7.11 0.61
CA LYS A 63 5.73 8.47 0.38
C LYS A 63 6.85 9.46 0.13
N GLN A 64 8.08 9.13 0.51
CA GLN A 64 9.22 9.98 0.25
C GLN A 64 9.80 9.75 -1.15
N GLN A 65 9.34 8.74 -1.86
CA GLN A 65 9.83 8.47 -3.18
C GLN A 65 9.20 9.42 -4.21
N LYS A 66 9.85 9.53 -5.37
CA LYS A 66 9.39 10.45 -6.39
C LYS A 66 7.99 10.15 -6.88
N ASN A 67 7.67 8.86 -7.02
CA ASN A 67 6.36 8.45 -7.52
C ASN A 67 5.74 7.48 -6.53
N CYS A 68 4.70 7.93 -5.85
CA CYS A 68 3.99 7.10 -4.89
C CYS A 68 2.49 7.35 -4.98
N ILE A 69 1.73 6.26 -4.94
CA ILE A 69 0.27 6.32 -4.89
C ILE A 69 -0.11 5.83 -3.49
N ASP A 70 -0.66 6.72 -2.67
CA ASP A 70 -1.03 6.38 -1.30
C ASP A 70 -2.50 6.01 -1.26
N ILE A 71 -2.80 4.73 -1.03
CA ILE A 71 -4.17 4.24 -0.96
C ILE A 71 -4.64 4.06 0.48
N SER A 72 -3.82 4.47 1.45
CA SER A 72 -4.10 4.19 2.84
C SER A 72 -5.38 4.83 3.34
N GLU A 73 -5.53 6.12 3.11
CA GLU A 73 -6.67 6.85 3.65
C GLU A 73 -7.99 6.34 3.08
N ALA A 74 -8.02 6.08 1.78
CA ALA A 74 -9.25 5.64 1.13
C ALA A 74 -9.73 4.28 1.63
N LEU A 75 -8.80 3.44 2.06
CA LEU A 75 -9.12 2.07 2.48
C LEU A 75 -9.21 1.90 3.99
N SER A 76 -8.77 2.89 4.78
CA SER A 76 -8.68 2.73 6.22
C SER A 76 -9.87 3.34 6.96
N ASP A 77 -10.27 2.67 8.04
CA ASP A 77 -11.26 3.24 8.95
C ASP A 77 -10.56 4.18 9.94
N SER A 78 -11.30 4.70 10.92
CA SER A 78 -10.75 5.65 11.88
C SER A 78 -9.68 5.05 12.77
N ASN A 79 -9.59 3.72 12.84
CA ASN A 79 -8.58 3.06 13.64
C ASN A 79 -7.37 2.63 12.80
N GLY A 80 -7.35 2.96 11.53
CA GLY A 80 -6.26 2.56 10.65
C GLY A 80 -6.36 1.13 10.15
N ASN A 81 -7.51 0.50 10.33
CA ASN A 81 -7.73 -0.85 9.83
C ASN A 81 -8.42 -0.80 8.48
N LEU A 82 -8.26 -1.85 7.67
CA LEU A 82 -9.01 -1.96 6.43
C LEU A 82 -10.49 -1.91 6.75
N LYS A 83 -11.23 -1.04 6.05
CA LYS A 83 -12.67 -0.90 6.28
C LYS A 83 -13.36 -2.25 6.11
N ALA A 84 -14.18 -2.61 7.07
CA ALA A 84 -14.86 -3.91 7.04
C ALA A 84 -15.72 -4.07 5.78
N GLU A 85 -16.33 -3.00 5.31
CA GLU A 85 -17.18 -3.05 4.13
C GLU A 85 -16.40 -3.20 2.83
N LEU A 86 -15.08 -3.08 2.89
CA LEU A 86 -14.22 -3.25 1.72
C LEU A 86 -13.35 -4.50 1.81
N ALA A 87 -13.56 -5.31 2.85
CA ALA A 87 -12.68 -6.45 3.10
C ALA A 87 -13.39 -7.77 2.80
N THR A 88 -12.64 -8.72 2.26
CA THR A 88 -13.15 -10.07 2.07
C THR A 88 -12.89 -10.91 3.32
N ASP A 89 -11.64 -10.90 3.78
CA ASP A 89 -11.20 -11.74 4.90
C ASP A 89 -10.36 -10.95 5.90
N GLY A 90 -10.31 -9.64 5.76
CA GLY A 90 -9.48 -8.79 6.61
C GLY A 90 -8.07 -8.60 6.08
N LEU A 91 -7.68 -9.39 5.08
CA LEU A 91 -6.37 -9.29 4.48
C LEU A 91 -6.46 -8.76 3.05
N HIS A 92 -7.49 -9.13 2.32
CA HIS A 92 -7.66 -8.78 0.92
C HIS A 92 -8.84 -7.82 0.73
N PRO A 93 -8.68 -6.75 -0.04
CA PRO A 93 -9.81 -5.89 -0.39
C PRO A 93 -10.81 -6.66 -1.25
N ASP A 94 -12.07 -6.32 -1.11
CA ASP A 94 -13.11 -6.92 -1.95
C ASP A 94 -13.19 -6.16 -3.30
N ALA A 95 -14.22 -6.43 -4.09
CA ALA A 95 -14.37 -5.82 -5.41
C ALA A 95 -14.44 -4.29 -5.33
N GLU A 96 -15.14 -3.75 -4.32
CA GLU A 96 -15.23 -2.31 -4.15
C GLU A 96 -13.90 -1.72 -3.71
N GLY A 97 -13.19 -2.40 -2.83
CA GLY A 97 -11.85 -1.97 -2.41
C GLY A 97 -10.89 -1.95 -3.60
N LYS A 98 -10.98 -2.95 -4.46
CA LYS A 98 -10.15 -3.01 -5.66
C LYS A 98 -10.47 -1.89 -6.63
N LYS A 99 -11.75 -1.50 -6.73
CA LYS A 99 -12.14 -0.35 -7.56
C LYS A 99 -11.54 0.94 -7.04
N ILE A 100 -11.53 1.11 -5.73
CA ILE A 100 -10.92 2.29 -5.12
C ILE A 100 -9.44 2.36 -5.45
N ILE A 101 -8.73 1.23 -5.34
CA ILE A 101 -7.31 1.16 -5.68
C ILE A 101 -7.12 1.48 -7.17
N GLY A 102 -7.92 0.87 -8.03
CA GLY A 102 -7.85 1.09 -9.47
C GLY A 102 -8.07 2.54 -9.84
N GLN A 103 -9.04 3.19 -9.17
CA GLN A 103 -9.32 4.59 -9.43
C GLN A 103 -8.15 5.48 -9.02
N ALA A 104 -7.52 5.16 -7.87
CA ALA A 104 -6.37 5.92 -7.41
C ALA A 104 -5.21 5.81 -8.40
N VAL A 105 -5.00 4.61 -8.94
CA VAL A 105 -3.95 4.38 -9.94
C VAL A 105 -4.26 5.14 -11.22
N GLU A 106 -5.50 5.07 -11.67
CA GLU A 106 -5.92 5.76 -12.90
C GLU A 106 -5.75 7.27 -12.76
N ASP A 107 -6.19 7.84 -11.64
CA ASP A 107 -6.07 9.27 -11.40
C ASP A 107 -4.61 9.70 -11.38
N TRP A 108 -3.77 8.94 -10.69
CA TRP A 108 -2.36 9.25 -10.63
C TRP A 108 -1.71 9.18 -12.01
N LEU A 109 -2.04 8.13 -12.76
CA LEU A 109 -1.45 7.91 -14.07
C LEU A 109 -1.87 9.00 -15.06
N ASN A 110 -3.15 9.37 -15.05
CA ASN A 110 -3.64 10.46 -15.92
C ASN A 110 -2.91 11.76 -15.61
N ASN A 111 -2.73 12.05 -14.32
CA ASN A 111 -2.03 13.23 -13.89
C ASN A 111 -0.56 13.21 -14.34
N TYR A 112 0.07 12.06 -14.20
CA TYR A 112 1.46 11.88 -14.58
C TYR A 112 1.64 12.04 -16.10
N LEU A 113 0.74 11.42 -16.90
CA LEU A 113 0.84 11.45 -18.35
C LEU A 113 0.54 12.82 -18.92
N THR A 114 -0.30 13.62 -18.26
CA THR A 114 -0.61 14.95 -18.75
C THR A 114 0.40 15.98 -18.26
N GLY A 115 1.32 15.58 -17.41
CA GLY A 115 2.29 16.51 -16.83
C GLY A 115 1.68 17.47 -15.84
N GLY A 116 0.42 17.21 -15.47
CA GLY A 116 -0.30 18.11 -14.65
C GLY A 116 0.14 18.22 -13.26
N ASN A 117 0.92 17.39 -12.80
CA ASN A 117 1.26 17.47 -11.58
C ASN A 117 2.51 17.71 -11.33
N THR A 118 2.98 18.17 -11.36
CA THR A 118 4.10 18.26 -11.12
C THR A 118 4.54 18.04 -9.93
N GLY A 119 3.93 17.69 -9.22
CA GLY A 119 4.44 17.45 -8.13
C GLY A 119 5.47 18.31 -7.87
N GLU A 120 5.37 18.91 -8.46
CA GLU A 120 6.24 19.63 -8.29
C GLU A 120 6.21 20.10 -7.56
#